data_a9e434055008e1a1cec80afe2c880048
#
_entry.id   a9e434055008e1a1cec80afe2c880048
#
_cell.length_a   1.000
_cell.length_b   1.000
_cell.length_c   1.000
_cell.angle_alpha   90.00
_cell.angle_beta   90.00
_cell.angle_gamma   90.00
#
_symmetry.space_group_name_H-M   'P 1'
#
loop_
_entity.id
_entity.type
_entity.pdbx_description
1 polymer ?
#
loop_
_entity_poly.entity_id
_entity_poly.type
_entity_poly.pdbx_seq_one_letter_code
_entity_poly.pdbx_strand_id
1 'polypeptide(L)'
;RQERMDATEQRSFQVGPLTLTLRQCLADGRIAMANFEASTTDQSPAICVGDVTLPISDKEAKRLGVDASLSCMEVAEKLDLPLYCVRALMEVTSSANAGTSMEDALWNNEGKLNYLNLSYLEPTQVKDTLPVRYYLAVRSYDPATGKELEHWIVEEESEIPILPKLAEKVYTLPSGVSTNGFQVKEVKAELYDTGVYFTATLLAPQGMQLDDEAMLQLYSSAIKDENG
;
A
#
# COMPACT_ATOMS: atom_id res chain seq x y z
N ARG A 1 11.91 15.11 -10.21
CA ARG A 1 11.09 14.26 -9.32
C ARG A 1 10.73 12.94 -10.01
N GLN A 2 10.23 12.97 -11.25
CA GLN A 2 9.86 11.78 -12.02
C GLN A 2 11.07 10.85 -12.28
N GLU A 3 12.20 11.40 -12.70
CA GLU A 3 13.44 10.62 -12.97
C GLU A 3 13.99 9.84 -11.77
N ARG A 4 13.74 10.31 -10.53
CA ARG A 4 14.16 9.60 -9.31
C ARG A 4 13.19 8.47 -8.92
N MET A 5 11.93 8.59 -9.30
CA MET A 5 10.90 7.58 -9.05
C MET A 5 10.95 6.46 -10.10
N ASP A 6 11.45 6.75 -11.31
CA ASP A 6 11.59 5.79 -12.41
C ASP A 6 12.82 4.87 -12.27
N ALA A 7 13.65 5.06 -11.23
CA ALA A 7 14.89 4.32 -11.02
C ALA A 7 14.70 2.86 -10.56
N THR A 8 13.47 2.42 -10.36
CA THR A 8 13.19 1.05 -9.99
C THR A 8 13.14 0.19 -11.24
N GLU A 9 14.03 -0.77 -11.33
CA GLU A 9 14.02 -1.76 -12.40
C GLU A 9 12.69 -2.50 -12.42
N GLN A 10 11.95 -2.41 -13.52
CA GLN A 10 10.70 -3.15 -13.68
C GLN A 10 11.01 -4.65 -13.68
N ARG A 11 10.38 -5.37 -12.77
CA ARG A 11 10.55 -6.82 -12.61
C ARG A 11 9.22 -7.51 -12.85
N SER A 12 9.26 -8.60 -13.59
CA SER A 12 8.06 -9.39 -13.87
C SER A 12 8.23 -10.81 -13.33
N PHE A 13 7.18 -11.30 -12.70
CA PHE A 13 7.09 -12.61 -12.08
C PHE A 13 5.98 -13.41 -12.75
N GLN A 14 6.29 -14.61 -13.24
CA GLN A 14 5.26 -15.54 -13.71
C GLN A 14 4.71 -16.31 -12.50
N VAL A 15 3.42 -16.11 -12.19
CA VAL A 15 2.74 -16.75 -11.06
C VAL A 15 1.54 -17.52 -11.61
N GLY A 16 1.75 -18.80 -11.90
CA GLY A 16 0.78 -19.60 -12.63
C GLY A 16 0.47 -18.99 -14.01
N PRO A 17 -0.81 -18.80 -14.35
CA PRO A 17 -1.22 -18.23 -15.64
C PRO A 17 -1.07 -16.70 -15.74
N LEU A 18 -0.75 -16.02 -14.66
CA LEU A 18 -0.65 -14.56 -14.62
C LEU A 18 0.80 -14.08 -14.56
N THR A 19 1.03 -12.89 -15.13
CA THR A 19 2.26 -12.13 -14.94
C THR A 19 1.99 -11.01 -13.95
N LEU A 20 2.75 -10.97 -12.86
CA LEU A 20 2.75 -9.89 -11.89
C LEU A 20 3.99 -9.04 -12.13
N THR A 21 3.80 -7.78 -12.50
CA THR A 21 4.90 -6.86 -12.80
C THR A 21 5.03 -5.83 -11.70
N LEU A 22 6.19 -5.77 -11.05
CA LEU A 22 6.55 -4.68 -10.14
C LEU A 22 6.82 -3.42 -10.98
N ARG A 23 5.87 -2.49 -10.95
CA ARG A 23 5.92 -1.23 -11.71
C ARG A 23 6.72 -0.17 -11.01
N GLN A 24 6.62 -0.15 -9.70
CA GLN A 24 7.29 0.83 -8.87
C GLN A 24 7.59 0.21 -7.50
N CYS A 25 8.79 0.46 -7.02
CA CYS A 25 9.20 0.11 -5.67
C CYS A 25 10.09 1.22 -5.15
N LEU A 26 9.75 1.77 -4.00
CA LEU A 26 10.57 2.82 -3.36
C LEU A 26 10.38 2.78 -1.85
N ALA A 27 11.41 3.24 -1.16
CA ALA A 27 11.36 3.45 0.27
C ALA A 27 12.10 4.72 0.65
N ASP A 28 11.66 5.35 1.72
CA ASP A 28 12.36 6.45 2.37
C ASP A 28 12.51 6.15 3.88
N GLY A 29 12.82 7.14 4.68
CA GLY A 29 12.95 6.96 6.12
C GLY A 29 11.62 6.77 6.87
N ARG A 30 10.47 6.75 6.19
CA ARG A 30 9.13 6.73 6.81
C ARG A 30 8.20 5.67 6.25
N ILE A 31 8.28 5.41 4.95
CA ILE A 31 7.45 4.41 4.28
C ILE A 31 8.27 3.59 3.28
N ALA A 32 7.79 2.38 3.03
CA ALA A 32 8.14 1.59 1.86
C ALA A 32 6.87 1.32 1.05
N MET A 33 6.98 1.46 -0.26
CA MET A 33 5.87 1.34 -1.19
C MET A 33 6.25 0.45 -2.37
N ALA A 34 5.33 -0.44 -2.76
CA ALA A 34 5.45 -1.22 -3.98
C ALA A 34 4.13 -1.20 -4.76
N ASN A 35 4.22 -1.07 -6.07
CA ASN A 35 3.08 -1.16 -6.97
C ASN A 35 3.27 -2.33 -7.93
N PHE A 36 2.38 -3.31 -7.86
CA PHE A 36 2.32 -4.46 -8.75
C PHE A 36 1.16 -4.33 -9.71
N GLU A 37 1.36 -4.74 -10.96
CA GLU A 37 0.33 -4.86 -11.96
C GLU A 37 0.13 -6.34 -12.32
N ALA A 38 -1.11 -6.82 -12.22
CA ALA A 38 -1.47 -8.16 -12.67
C ALA A 38 -1.97 -8.12 -14.11
N SER A 39 -1.43 -9.00 -14.95
CA SER A 39 -1.81 -9.13 -16.35
C SER A 39 -1.82 -10.59 -16.80
N THR A 40 -2.54 -10.86 -17.88
CA THR A 40 -2.56 -12.15 -18.58
C THR A 40 -2.32 -11.96 -20.06
N THR A 41 -1.83 -13.00 -20.73
CA THR A 41 -1.53 -12.95 -22.17
C THR A 41 -2.71 -13.28 -23.06
N ASP A 42 -3.71 -14.04 -22.59
CA ASP A 42 -4.62 -14.74 -23.51
C ASP A 42 -6.07 -14.29 -23.48
N GLN A 43 -6.61 -13.91 -22.37
CA GLN A 43 -8.00 -13.43 -22.25
C GLN A 43 -8.10 -12.50 -21.05
N SER A 44 -9.13 -11.66 -21.00
CA SER A 44 -9.40 -10.84 -19.81
C SER A 44 -10.07 -11.70 -18.73
N PRO A 45 -9.31 -12.33 -17.83
CA PRO A 45 -9.89 -13.12 -16.75
C PRO A 45 -10.65 -12.22 -15.79
N ALA A 46 -11.62 -12.79 -15.11
CA ALA A 46 -12.16 -12.16 -13.90
C ALA A 46 -11.09 -12.29 -12.81
N ILE A 47 -10.45 -11.16 -12.48
CA ILE A 47 -9.45 -11.10 -11.42
C ILE A 47 -10.08 -10.41 -10.22
N CYS A 48 -10.02 -11.05 -9.07
CA CYS A 48 -10.51 -10.50 -7.81
C CYS A 48 -9.38 -10.33 -6.78
N VAL A 49 -9.68 -9.56 -5.76
CA VAL A 49 -8.80 -9.31 -4.60
C VAL A 49 -9.48 -9.89 -3.38
N GLY A 50 -8.75 -10.72 -2.64
CA GLY A 50 -9.20 -11.27 -1.38
C GLY A 50 -10.21 -12.40 -1.52
N ASP A 51 -11.47 -12.11 -1.83
CA ASP A 51 -12.55 -13.10 -1.86
C ASP A 51 -13.36 -13.04 -3.18
N VAL A 52 -13.50 -14.18 -3.84
CA VAL A 52 -14.22 -14.31 -5.11
C VAL A 52 -15.73 -14.05 -5.00
N THR A 53 -16.27 -14.07 -3.79
CA THR A 53 -17.69 -13.79 -3.50
C THR A 53 -17.99 -12.31 -3.34
N LEU A 54 -16.96 -11.45 -3.27
CA LEU A 54 -17.15 -10.02 -3.16
C LEU A 54 -17.60 -9.41 -4.51
N PRO A 55 -18.42 -8.33 -4.47
CA PRO A 55 -18.81 -7.61 -5.66
C PRO A 55 -17.60 -7.10 -6.45
N ILE A 56 -17.72 -7.11 -7.76
CA ILE A 56 -16.75 -6.51 -8.68
C ILE A 56 -16.78 -4.96 -8.52
N SER A 57 -15.67 -4.29 -8.79
CA SER A 57 -15.67 -2.82 -8.75
C SER A 57 -16.54 -2.21 -9.86
N ASP A 58 -17.14 -1.05 -9.60
CA ASP A 58 -17.97 -0.31 -10.57
C ASP A 58 -17.23 -0.08 -11.89
N LYS A 59 -15.94 0.20 -11.84
CA LYS A 59 -15.08 0.46 -12.99
C LYS A 59 -14.94 -0.79 -13.85
N GLU A 60 -14.72 -1.93 -13.23
CA GLU A 60 -14.57 -3.21 -13.91
C GLU A 60 -15.90 -3.73 -14.42
N ALA A 61 -16.97 -3.58 -13.67
CA ALA A 61 -18.32 -3.88 -14.08
C ALA A 61 -18.70 -3.12 -15.38
N LYS A 62 -18.38 -1.82 -15.41
CA LYS A 62 -18.57 -0.99 -16.60
C LYS A 62 -17.73 -1.46 -17.78
N ARG A 63 -16.46 -1.83 -17.57
CA ARG A 63 -15.56 -2.36 -18.61
C ARG A 63 -16.10 -3.65 -19.21
N LEU A 64 -16.61 -4.54 -18.39
CA LEU A 64 -17.15 -5.85 -18.79
C LEU A 64 -18.61 -5.79 -19.27
N GLY A 65 -19.29 -4.69 -19.07
CA GLY A 65 -20.71 -4.53 -19.44
C GLY A 65 -21.65 -5.37 -18.54
N VAL A 66 -21.31 -5.53 -17.27
CA VAL A 66 -22.09 -6.31 -16.29
C VAL A 66 -22.60 -5.42 -15.16
N ASP A 67 -23.52 -5.97 -14.35
CA ASP A 67 -24.01 -5.29 -13.13
C ASP A 67 -22.92 -5.31 -12.04
N ALA A 68 -22.66 -4.16 -11.40
CA ALA A 68 -21.67 -4.01 -10.34
C ALA A 68 -22.07 -4.71 -9.02
N SER A 69 -23.31 -5.16 -8.89
CA SER A 69 -23.75 -5.98 -7.75
C SER A 69 -23.31 -7.44 -7.81
N LEU A 70 -22.86 -7.89 -9.00
CA LEU A 70 -22.40 -9.26 -9.19
C LEU A 70 -21.04 -9.45 -8.52
N SER A 71 -20.85 -10.62 -7.90
CA SER A 71 -19.55 -11.06 -7.41
C SER A 71 -18.59 -11.38 -8.55
N CYS A 72 -17.28 -11.44 -8.26
CA CYS A 72 -16.29 -11.89 -9.25
C CYS A 72 -16.63 -13.28 -9.81
N MET A 73 -17.13 -14.17 -8.97
CA MET A 73 -17.53 -15.53 -9.35
C MET A 73 -18.72 -15.51 -10.33
N GLU A 74 -19.79 -14.76 -10.04
CA GLU A 74 -20.96 -14.64 -10.91
C GLU A 74 -20.61 -13.99 -12.25
N VAL A 75 -19.70 -13.02 -12.25
CA VAL A 75 -19.20 -12.40 -13.49
C VAL A 75 -18.42 -13.41 -14.32
N ALA A 76 -17.51 -14.18 -13.69
CA ALA A 76 -16.71 -15.18 -14.38
C ALA A 76 -17.60 -16.29 -14.98
N GLU A 77 -18.58 -16.78 -14.24
CA GLU A 77 -19.54 -17.78 -14.74
C GLU A 77 -20.37 -17.22 -15.90
N LYS A 78 -20.92 -16.01 -15.76
CA LYS A 78 -21.78 -15.38 -16.75
C LYS A 78 -21.07 -15.12 -18.09
N LEU A 79 -19.78 -14.79 -18.05
CA LEU A 79 -18.98 -14.39 -19.20
C LEU A 79 -18.08 -15.53 -19.71
N ASP A 80 -18.14 -16.72 -19.09
CA ASP A 80 -17.27 -17.86 -19.38
C ASP A 80 -15.79 -17.48 -19.31
N LEU A 81 -15.39 -16.80 -18.21
CA LEU A 81 -14.04 -16.32 -17.98
C LEU A 81 -13.33 -17.16 -16.90
N PRO A 82 -12.01 -17.37 -17.01
CA PRO A 82 -11.22 -17.90 -15.91
C PRO A 82 -11.30 -16.96 -14.70
N LEU A 83 -11.41 -17.53 -13.50
CA LEU A 83 -11.50 -16.79 -12.25
C LEU A 83 -10.22 -16.94 -11.44
N TYR A 84 -9.56 -15.82 -11.15
CA TYR A 84 -8.33 -15.77 -10.36
C TYR A 84 -8.47 -14.81 -9.19
N CYS A 85 -7.96 -15.22 -8.03
CA CYS A 85 -7.72 -14.33 -6.90
C CYS A 85 -6.22 -14.09 -6.78
N VAL A 86 -5.83 -12.83 -6.71
CA VAL A 86 -4.43 -12.42 -6.68
C VAL A 86 -4.12 -11.76 -5.35
N ARG A 87 -2.94 -12.06 -4.82
CA ARG A 87 -2.34 -11.36 -3.70
C ARG A 87 -0.90 -11.00 -4.04
N ALA A 88 -0.57 -9.71 -3.97
CA ALA A 88 0.78 -9.23 -4.22
C ALA A 88 1.22 -8.35 -3.05
N LEU A 89 2.24 -8.79 -2.32
CA LEU A 89 2.74 -8.13 -1.12
C LEU A 89 4.24 -7.87 -1.24
N MET A 90 4.66 -6.71 -0.74
CA MET A 90 6.03 -6.46 -0.35
C MET A 90 6.08 -6.34 1.17
N GLU A 91 6.75 -7.25 1.82
CA GLU A 91 6.95 -7.28 3.26
C GLU A 91 8.34 -6.75 3.61
N VAL A 92 8.41 -5.80 4.53
CA VAL A 92 9.68 -5.37 5.13
C VAL A 92 10.09 -6.41 6.17
N THR A 93 11.24 -7.06 5.98
CA THR A 93 11.68 -8.20 6.80
C THR A 93 12.60 -7.83 7.96
N SER A 94 12.91 -6.54 8.13
CA SER A 94 13.76 -6.04 9.22
C SER A 94 12.96 -5.43 10.37
N SER A 95 13.66 -5.11 11.46
CA SER A 95 13.11 -4.35 12.61
C SER A 95 12.64 -2.94 12.25
N ALA A 96 12.92 -2.46 11.03
CA ALA A 96 12.40 -1.20 10.55
C ALA A 96 10.90 -1.23 10.22
N ASN A 97 10.28 -2.41 10.13
CA ASN A 97 8.84 -2.52 9.94
C ASN A 97 8.09 -2.13 11.23
N ALA A 98 7.46 -0.97 11.23
CA ALA A 98 6.75 -0.41 12.40
C ALA A 98 5.23 -0.57 12.29
N GLY A 99 4.71 -1.02 11.17
CA GLY A 99 3.28 -1.00 10.97
C GLY A 99 2.71 -1.97 9.98
N THR A 100 1.40 -1.95 9.93
CA THR A 100 0.59 -2.78 9.05
C THR A 100 0.82 -2.37 7.59
N SER A 101 1.10 -3.32 6.74
CA SER A 101 1.04 -3.13 5.30
C SER A 101 -0.41 -2.81 4.90
N MET A 102 -0.60 -1.72 4.18
CA MET A 102 -1.89 -1.44 3.53
C MET A 102 -1.85 -2.02 2.12
N GLU A 103 -2.91 -2.73 1.78
CA GLU A 103 -3.12 -3.21 0.42
C GLU A 103 -4.28 -2.42 -0.19
N ASP A 104 -4.03 -1.85 -1.35
CA ASP A 104 -5.08 -1.26 -2.16
C ASP A 104 -4.97 -1.82 -3.57
N ALA A 105 -6.09 -2.26 -4.11
CA ALA A 105 -6.15 -2.83 -5.44
C ALA A 105 -7.08 -1.99 -6.30
N LEU A 106 -6.51 -1.39 -7.33
CA LEU A 106 -7.19 -0.47 -8.22
C LEU A 106 -7.07 -0.93 -9.67
N TRP A 107 -8.18 -0.91 -10.40
CA TRP A 107 -8.18 -1.11 -11.82
C TRP A 107 -7.65 0.14 -12.54
N ASN A 108 -6.66 -0.02 -13.40
CA ASN A 108 -6.18 1.05 -14.25
C ASN A 108 -7.06 1.24 -15.51
N ASN A 109 -6.71 2.22 -16.35
CA ASN A 109 -7.50 2.52 -17.55
C ASN A 109 -7.39 1.44 -18.64
N GLU A 110 -6.39 0.56 -18.55
CA GLU A 110 -6.17 -0.55 -19.47
C GLU A 110 -6.90 -1.83 -19.02
N GLY A 111 -7.65 -1.79 -17.93
CA GLY A 111 -8.33 -2.96 -17.37
C GLY A 111 -7.40 -3.93 -16.65
N LYS A 112 -6.23 -3.45 -16.20
CA LYS A 112 -5.29 -4.24 -15.41
C LYS A 112 -5.42 -3.90 -13.94
N LEU A 113 -5.26 -4.89 -13.09
CA LEU A 113 -5.35 -4.73 -11.66
C LEU A 113 -3.99 -4.31 -11.08
N ASN A 114 -3.97 -3.20 -10.38
CA ASN A 114 -2.79 -2.69 -9.68
C ASN A 114 -2.93 -2.88 -8.18
N TYR A 115 -1.90 -3.42 -7.56
CA TYR A 115 -1.76 -3.57 -6.11
C TYR A 115 -0.80 -2.54 -5.57
N LEU A 116 -1.28 -1.68 -4.68
CA LEU A 116 -0.44 -0.76 -3.94
C LEU A 116 -0.22 -1.29 -2.52
N ASN A 117 1.03 -1.56 -2.21
CA ASN A 117 1.48 -1.93 -0.87
C ASN A 117 2.16 -0.74 -0.21
N LEU A 118 1.82 -0.51 1.04
CA LEU A 118 2.39 0.53 1.87
C LEU A 118 2.78 -0.06 3.24
N SER A 119 4.05 0.10 3.62
CA SER A 119 4.55 -0.26 4.94
C SER A 119 5.10 0.97 5.64
N TYR A 120 4.70 1.20 6.88
CA TYR A 120 5.26 2.25 7.71
C TYR A 120 6.57 1.77 8.33
N LEU A 121 7.55 2.67 8.40
CA LEU A 121 8.88 2.36 8.89
C LEU A 121 9.19 3.08 10.20
N GLU A 122 9.91 2.40 11.08
CA GLU A 122 10.54 2.99 12.26
C GLU A 122 11.83 3.71 11.84
N PRO A 123 11.86 5.05 11.82
CA PRO A 123 12.96 5.81 11.22
C PRO A 123 14.32 5.54 11.84
N THR A 124 14.37 5.19 13.14
CA THR A 124 15.61 4.91 13.87
C THR A 124 16.24 3.58 13.48
N GLN A 125 15.48 2.70 12.81
CA GLN A 125 15.89 1.37 12.38
C GLN A 125 16.19 1.29 10.88
N VAL A 126 15.90 2.37 10.13
CA VAL A 126 16.14 2.42 8.68
C VAL A 126 17.62 2.64 8.41
N LYS A 127 18.18 1.82 7.52
CA LYS A 127 19.56 1.89 7.01
C LYS A 127 19.57 2.38 5.56
N ASP A 128 20.72 2.33 4.90
CA ASP A 128 20.86 2.74 3.49
C ASP A 128 20.06 1.87 2.52
N THR A 129 19.83 0.60 2.91
CA THR A 129 18.97 -0.34 2.18
C THR A 129 17.95 -0.95 3.12
N LEU A 130 16.80 -1.35 2.56
CA LEU A 130 15.69 -1.99 3.25
C LEU A 130 15.53 -3.41 2.71
N PRO A 131 15.75 -4.44 3.53
CA PRO A 131 15.47 -5.82 3.13
C PRO A 131 13.96 -6.05 3.05
N VAL A 132 13.52 -6.60 1.93
CA VAL A 132 12.13 -6.88 1.64
C VAL A 132 11.95 -8.30 1.10
N ARG A 133 10.76 -8.85 1.25
CA ARG A 133 10.31 -10.07 0.63
C ARG A 133 9.09 -9.77 -0.22
N TYR A 134 9.13 -10.15 -1.50
CA TYR A 134 7.96 -10.18 -2.35
C TYR A 134 7.23 -11.51 -2.15
N TYR A 135 5.97 -11.45 -1.78
CA TYR A 135 5.07 -12.59 -1.69
C TYR A 135 3.97 -12.41 -2.72
N LEU A 136 3.96 -13.25 -3.74
CA LEU A 136 3.05 -13.16 -4.87
C LEU A 136 2.29 -14.49 -4.98
N ALA A 137 0.98 -14.42 -4.84
CA ALA A 137 0.13 -15.61 -4.89
C ALA A 137 -1.03 -15.43 -5.86
N VAL A 138 -1.31 -16.48 -6.62
CA VAL A 138 -2.47 -16.58 -7.52
C VAL A 138 -3.19 -17.86 -7.20
N ARG A 139 -4.51 -17.78 -7.04
CA ARG A 139 -5.40 -18.93 -6.89
C ARG A 139 -6.41 -18.92 -8.01
N SER A 140 -6.64 -20.08 -8.62
CA SER A 140 -7.75 -20.24 -9.57
C SER A 140 -8.94 -20.89 -8.91
N TYR A 141 -10.12 -20.53 -9.38
CA TYR A 141 -11.38 -21.04 -8.86
C TYR A 141 -12.27 -21.51 -9.98
N ASP A 142 -13.09 -22.51 -9.69
CA ASP A 142 -14.22 -22.90 -10.52
C ASP A 142 -15.34 -21.85 -10.35
N PRO A 143 -15.70 -21.10 -11.40
CA PRO A 143 -16.71 -20.06 -11.29
C PRO A 143 -18.10 -20.54 -10.88
N ALA A 144 -18.46 -21.77 -11.26
CA ALA A 144 -19.78 -22.33 -10.96
C ALA A 144 -19.93 -22.78 -9.51
N THR A 145 -18.83 -23.20 -8.87
CA THR A 145 -18.87 -23.79 -7.53
C THR A 145 -18.13 -22.99 -6.47
N GLY A 146 -17.28 -22.04 -6.88
CA GLY A 146 -16.38 -21.30 -5.99
C GLY A 146 -15.26 -22.17 -5.38
N LYS A 147 -15.06 -23.39 -5.88
CA LYS A 147 -14.02 -24.28 -5.38
C LYS A 147 -12.65 -23.85 -5.90
N GLU A 148 -11.66 -23.74 -5.00
CA GLU A 148 -10.27 -23.55 -5.37
C GLU A 148 -9.77 -24.76 -6.18
N LEU A 149 -9.17 -24.47 -7.33
CA LEU A 149 -8.63 -25.48 -8.25
C LEU A 149 -7.11 -25.61 -8.11
N GLU A 150 -6.41 -24.48 -8.21
CA GLU A 150 -4.95 -24.42 -8.16
C GLU A 150 -4.46 -23.22 -7.38
N HIS A 151 -3.25 -23.34 -6.83
CA HIS A 151 -2.59 -22.28 -6.08
C HIS A 151 -1.10 -22.20 -6.44
N TRP A 152 -0.66 -21.03 -6.92
CA TRP A 152 0.73 -20.74 -7.25
C TRP A 152 1.26 -19.66 -6.33
N ILE A 153 2.50 -19.84 -5.86
CA ILE A 153 3.19 -18.89 -4.99
C ILE A 153 4.59 -18.65 -5.54
N VAL A 154 5.00 -17.41 -5.56
CA VAL A 154 6.38 -16.97 -5.79
C VAL A 154 6.80 -16.10 -4.62
N GLU A 155 7.90 -16.47 -3.99
CA GLU A 155 8.56 -15.67 -2.95
C GLU A 155 9.96 -15.31 -3.40
N GLU A 156 10.33 -14.05 -3.22
CA GLU A 156 11.66 -13.57 -3.55
C GLU A 156 12.13 -12.53 -2.55
N GLU A 157 13.33 -12.72 -2.02
CA GLU A 157 14.01 -11.74 -1.17
C GLU A 157 14.75 -10.72 -2.04
N SER A 158 14.75 -9.46 -1.61
CA SER A 158 15.41 -8.36 -2.29
C SER A 158 15.83 -7.28 -1.29
N GLU A 159 16.62 -6.35 -1.76
CA GLU A 159 16.94 -5.12 -1.05
C GLU A 159 16.57 -3.92 -1.91
N ILE A 160 15.93 -2.93 -1.30
CA ILE A 160 15.58 -1.68 -1.97
C ILE A 160 16.38 -0.52 -1.37
N PRO A 161 16.89 0.41 -2.19
CA PRO A 161 17.61 1.58 -1.68
C PRO A 161 16.64 2.53 -0.99
N ILE A 162 17.13 3.16 0.08
CA ILE A 162 16.38 4.20 0.79
C ILE A 162 16.63 5.55 0.12
N LEU A 163 15.55 6.22 -0.27
CA LEU A 163 15.59 7.58 -0.77
C LEU A 163 15.96 8.54 0.36
N PRO A 164 16.91 9.46 0.12
CA PRO A 164 17.35 10.39 1.15
C PRO A 164 16.26 11.42 1.48
N LYS A 165 16.27 11.88 2.72
CA LYS A 165 15.50 13.04 3.13
C LYS A 165 15.95 14.28 2.34
N LEU A 166 15.01 15.00 1.73
CA LEU A 166 15.27 16.18 0.91
C LEU A 166 15.45 17.43 1.74
N ALA A 167 14.62 17.61 2.78
CA ALA A 167 14.66 18.76 3.67
C ALA A 167 14.06 18.43 5.04
N GLU A 168 14.43 19.25 6.02
CA GLU A 168 13.86 19.19 7.36
C GLU A 168 13.63 20.61 7.88
N LYS A 169 12.50 20.83 8.56
CA LYS A 169 12.19 22.08 9.25
C LYS A 169 11.57 21.79 10.61
N VAL A 170 12.10 22.45 11.62
CA VAL A 170 11.59 22.35 12.99
C VAL A 170 10.88 23.64 13.34
N TYR A 171 9.65 23.53 13.82
CA TYR A 171 8.82 24.64 14.28
C TYR A 171 8.66 24.51 15.80
N THR A 172 9.19 25.45 16.54
CA THR A 172 8.94 25.58 17.98
C THR A 172 7.66 26.39 18.16
N LEU A 173 6.67 25.79 18.78
CA LEU A 173 5.39 26.47 19.00
C LEU A 173 5.42 27.29 20.30
N PRO A 174 4.70 28.45 20.33
CA PRO A 174 4.57 29.22 21.56
C PRO A 174 3.97 28.39 22.70
N SER A 175 4.41 28.64 23.92
CA SER A 175 3.81 28.03 25.11
C SER A 175 2.32 28.39 25.16
N GLY A 176 1.45 27.39 25.20
CA GLY A 176 0.00 27.58 25.27
C GLY A 176 -0.81 26.93 24.15
N VAL A 177 -0.17 26.41 23.12
CA VAL A 177 -0.88 25.53 22.15
C VAL A 177 -1.18 24.22 22.84
N SER A 178 -2.44 23.98 23.18
CA SER A 178 -2.86 22.73 23.84
C SER A 178 -4.16 22.22 23.25
N THR A 179 -4.30 20.91 23.23
CA THR A 179 -5.55 20.23 22.90
C THR A 179 -5.77 19.10 23.91
N ASN A 180 -6.95 19.05 24.49
CA ASN A 180 -7.29 18.03 25.51
C ASN A 180 -6.27 17.93 26.67
N GLY A 181 -5.68 19.06 27.07
CA GLY A 181 -4.68 19.14 28.14
C GLY A 181 -3.25 18.77 27.75
N PHE A 182 -3.01 18.26 26.54
CA PHE A 182 -1.67 18.08 26.00
C PHE A 182 -1.11 19.40 25.50
N GLN A 183 0.18 19.63 25.72
CA GLN A 183 0.89 20.76 25.15
C GLN A 183 1.77 20.30 24.00
N VAL A 184 1.61 20.91 22.84
CA VAL A 184 2.50 20.71 21.68
C VAL A 184 3.73 21.57 21.88
N LYS A 185 4.90 20.97 21.98
CA LYS A 185 6.18 21.70 22.13
C LYS A 185 6.81 22.03 20.81
N GLU A 186 6.85 21.06 19.93
CA GLU A 186 7.60 21.13 18.69
C GLU A 186 6.87 20.34 17.60
N VAL A 187 6.92 20.86 16.40
CA VAL A 187 6.50 20.13 15.20
C VAL A 187 7.68 20.10 14.24
N LYS A 188 8.10 18.90 13.85
CA LYS A 188 9.12 18.65 12.87
C LYS A 188 8.46 18.25 11.56
N ALA A 189 8.79 18.93 10.46
CA ALA A 189 8.38 18.59 9.11
C ALA A 189 9.59 18.03 8.35
N GLU A 190 9.44 16.83 7.80
CA GLU A 190 10.45 16.18 6.98
C GLU A 190 9.91 15.97 5.58
N LEU A 191 10.64 16.46 4.58
CA LEU A 191 10.30 16.35 3.17
C LEU A 191 11.09 15.18 2.55
N TYR A 192 10.36 14.27 1.93
CA TYR A 192 10.88 13.16 1.11
C TYR A 192 10.27 13.21 -0.29
N ASP A 193 10.76 12.38 -1.20
CA ASP A 193 10.16 12.22 -2.53
C ASP A 193 8.73 11.65 -2.45
N THR A 194 8.44 10.85 -1.42
CA THR A 194 7.13 10.23 -1.18
C THR A 194 6.11 11.21 -0.58
N GLY A 195 6.55 12.19 0.19
CA GLY A 195 5.65 13.14 0.84
C GLY A 195 6.31 14.01 1.90
N VAL A 196 5.46 14.70 2.66
CA VAL A 196 5.87 15.48 3.84
C VAL A 196 5.34 14.80 5.08
N TYR A 197 6.23 14.52 6.03
CA TYR A 197 5.89 13.86 7.28
C TYR A 197 6.04 14.82 8.44
N PHE A 198 5.04 14.84 9.30
CA PHE A 198 5.03 15.68 10.49
C PHE A 198 5.16 14.82 11.74
N THR A 199 6.08 15.20 12.62
CA THR A 199 6.22 14.62 13.95
C THR A 199 6.02 15.72 14.97
N ALA A 200 5.13 15.51 15.94
CA ALA A 200 4.89 16.45 17.02
C ALA A 200 5.40 15.90 18.35
N THR A 201 6.11 16.72 19.11
CA THR A 201 6.45 16.41 20.50
C THR A 201 5.37 16.95 21.40
N LEU A 202 4.70 16.07 22.14
CA LEU A 202 3.61 16.38 23.03
C LEU A 202 4.05 16.19 24.50
N LEU A 203 3.62 17.11 25.37
CA LEU A 203 3.65 16.92 26.81
C LEU A 203 2.27 16.48 27.29
N ALA A 204 2.22 15.36 27.96
CA ALA A 204 1.02 14.90 28.63
C ALA A 204 0.64 15.84 29.81
N PRO A 205 -0.67 15.95 30.13
CA PRO A 205 -1.13 16.61 31.35
C PRO A 205 -0.48 16.00 32.61
N GLN A 206 -0.28 16.81 33.61
CA GLN A 206 0.28 16.34 34.88
C GLN A 206 -0.58 15.23 35.49
N GLY A 207 0.05 14.10 35.82
CA GLY A 207 -0.61 12.94 36.42
C GLY A 207 -1.22 11.95 35.41
N MET A 208 -1.14 12.23 34.11
CA MET A 208 -1.53 11.26 33.09
C MET A 208 -0.37 10.29 32.84
N GLN A 209 -0.67 8.99 32.91
CA GLN A 209 0.22 7.93 32.45
C GLN A 209 -0.30 7.48 31.07
N LEU A 210 0.59 7.51 30.09
CA LEU A 210 0.32 6.88 28.79
C LEU A 210 0.76 5.42 28.92
N ASP A 211 -0.14 4.49 28.73
CA ASP A 211 0.17 3.08 28.57
C ASP A 211 0.48 2.76 27.10
N ASP A 212 1.00 1.57 26.86
CA ASP A 212 1.39 1.13 25.50
C ASP A 212 0.19 0.99 24.55
N GLU A 213 -1.04 1.05 25.07
CA GLU A 213 -2.29 0.98 24.29
C GLU A 213 -2.91 2.37 24.05
N ALA A 214 -2.32 3.43 24.60
CA ALA A 214 -2.86 4.79 24.42
C ALA A 214 -2.73 5.23 22.98
N MET A 215 -3.88 5.29 22.26
CA MET A 215 -3.95 5.76 20.89
C MET A 215 -4.24 7.25 20.85
N LEU A 216 -3.32 8.03 20.28
CA LEU A 216 -3.48 9.45 20.03
C LEU A 216 -4.00 9.62 18.60
N GLN A 217 -5.28 9.97 18.44
CA GLN A 217 -5.84 10.35 17.14
C GLN A 217 -5.64 11.84 16.91
N LEU A 218 -4.80 12.19 15.94
CA LEU A 218 -4.63 13.55 15.48
C LEU A 218 -5.52 13.78 14.26
N TYR A 219 -6.58 14.55 14.42
CA TYR A 219 -7.38 15.02 13.29
C TYR A 219 -6.75 16.30 12.74
N SER A 220 -6.18 16.26 11.54
CA SER A 220 -5.77 17.49 10.86
C SER A 220 -6.98 18.09 10.15
N SER A 221 -7.47 19.21 10.61
CA SER A 221 -8.15 20.15 9.74
C SER A 221 -7.11 20.76 8.80
N ALA A 222 -7.37 20.78 7.51
CA ALA A 222 -6.49 21.15 6.41
C ALA A 222 -5.29 22.02 6.81
N ILE A 223 -4.07 21.54 6.53
CA ILE A 223 -2.87 22.34 6.62
C ILE A 223 -2.98 23.41 5.53
N LYS A 224 -3.13 24.67 5.94
CA LYS A 224 -3.14 25.82 5.04
C LYS A 224 -1.73 26.37 4.97
N ASP A 225 -1.31 26.77 3.78
CA ASP A 225 -0.11 27.59 3.61
C ASP A 225 -0.33 29.03 4.10
N GLU A 226 0.70 29.85 4.03
CA GLU A 226 0.65 31.25 4.43
C GLU A 226 -0.31 32.13 3.61
N ASN A 227 -0.94 31.59 2.57
CA ASN A 227 -1.91 32.26 1.71
C ASN A 227 -3.36 31.74 1.94
N GLY A 228 -3.57 30.82 2.84
CA GLY A 228 -4.87 30.29 3.32
C GLY A 228 -5.30 29.00 2.69
#